data_95ba063010deaa9e868f9f256840a33f
#
_entry.id   95ba063010deaa9e868f9f256840a33f
#
_cell.length_a   1.000
_cell.length_b   1.000
_cell.length_c   1.000
_cell.angle_alpha   90.00
_cell.angle_beta   90.00
_cell.angle_gamma   90.00
#
_symmetry.space_group_name_H-M   'P 1'
#
loop_
_entity.id
_entity.type
_entity.pdbx_description
1 polymer ?
#
loop_
_entity_poly.entity_id
_entity_poly.type
_entity_poly.pdbx_seq_one_letter_code
_entity_poly.pdbx_strand_id
1 'polypeptide(L)'
;MDIKQLNKSELQIMKYLWILEKGFMKDIVAKFPEPRPAYTTISTLLKRMTDKEYIGFERLGRDKQYFPILKKNDYFTKQVNGMIQHFFNDSKAQFASFFTKNADLSMQELEELQALLKQKMDQKKAND
;
A
#
# COMPACT_ATOMS: atom_id res chain seq x y z
N MET A 1 5.85 -14.28 -4.65
CA MET A 1 5.02 -13.99 -3.47
C MET A 1 3.58 -13.83 -3.89
N ASP A 2 2.71 -14.60 -3.26
CA ASP A 2 1.27 -14.43 -3.45
C ASP A 2 0.80 -13.24 -2.62
N ILE A 3 0.42 -12.17 -3.30
CA ILE A 3 -0.08 -10.98 -2.60
C ILE A 3 -1.56 -11.17 -2.33
N LYS A 4 -1.90 -11.57 -1.11
CA LYS A 4 -3.29 -11.68 -0.68
C LYS A 4 -3.75 -10.35 -0.13
N GLN A 5 -5.07 -10.15 -0.10
CA GLN A 5 -5.62 -8.97 0.52
C GLN A 5 -5.29 -8.97 2.02
N LEU A 6 -4.72 -7.88 2.49
CA LEU A 6 -4.41 -7.71 3.92
C LEU A 6 -5.69 -7.45 4.70
N ASN A 7 -5.79 -8.00 5.91
CA ASN A 7 -6.88 -7.60 6.79
C ASN A 7 -6.58 -6.20 7.35
N LYS A 8 -7.55 -5.64 8.06
CA LYS A 8 -7.48 -4.26 8.55
C LYS A 8 -6.25 -4.02 9.44
N SER A 9 -5.97 -4.95 10.35
CA SER A 9 -4.83 -4.82 11.28
C SER A 9 -3.50 -4.96 10.56
N GLU A 10 -3.40 -5.91 9.63
CA GLU A 10 -2.20 -6.09 8.83
C GLU A 10 -1.92 -4.87 7.96
N LEU A 11 -2.95 -4.33 7.33
CA LEU A 11 -2.80 -3.15 6.49
C LEU A 11 -2.34 -1.94 7.31
N GLN A 12 -2.86 -1.79 8.54
CA GLN A 12 -2.46 -0.71 9.41
C GLN A 12 -0.97 -0.78 9.74
N ILE A 13 -0.46 -1.98 10.07
CA ILE A 13 0.97 -2.17 10.33
C ILE A 13 1.79 -1.91 9.07
N MET A 14 1.34 -2.41 7.91
CA MET A 14 2.04 -2.13 6.66
C MET A 14 2.13 -0.63 6.37
N LYS A 15 1.04 0.12 6.58
CA LYS A 15 1.04 1.56 6.38
C LYS A 15 2.07 2.26 7.26
N TYR A 16 2.21 1.82 8.51
CA TYR A 16 3.21 2.39 9.41
C TYR A 16 4.62 2.08 8.93
N LEU A 17 4.87 0.84 8.52
CA LEU A 17 6.20 0.44 8.03
C LEU A 17 6.55 1.09 6.70
N TRP A 18 5.56 1.31 5.82
CA TRP A 18 5.82 2.06 4.60
C TRP A 18 6.24 3.51 4.88
N ILE A 19 5.70 4.11 5.93
CA ILE A 19 6.07 5.47 6.34
C ILE A 19 7.43 5.46 7.03
N LEU A 20 7.65 4.52 7.97
CA LEU A 20 8.88 4.45 8.76
C LEU A 20 10.07 3.92 7.96
N GLU A 21 9.80 3.11 6.93
CA GLU A 21 10.76 2.34 6.15
C GLU A 21 11.45 1.26 6.97
N LYS A 22 11.85 1.56 8.20
CA LYS A 22 12.36 0.60 9.19
C LYS A 22 11.87 1.02 10.56
N GLY A 23 11.52 0.07 11.39
CA GLY A 23 11.04 0.40 12.74
C GLY A 23 11.20 -0.75 13.72
N PHE A 24 11.54 -0.39 14.94
CA PHE A 24 11.51 -1.31 16.07
C PHE A 24 10.07 -1.46 16.55
N MET A 25 9.84 -2.47 17.38
CA MET A 25 8.53 -2.71 17.98
C MET A 25 7.95 -1.42 18.61
N LYS A 26 8.78 -0.70 19.37
CA LYS A 26 8.36 0.54 20.04
C LYS A 26 7.91 1.62 19.03
N ASP A 27 8.57 1.69 17.88
CA ASP A 27 8.24 2.68 16.86
C ASP A 27 6.89 2.38 16.21
N ILE A 28 6.64 1.09 15.98
CA ILE A 28 5.37 0.64 15.39
C ILE A 28 4.22 0.86 16.38
N VAL A 29 4.42 0.48 17.65
CA VAL A 29 3.41 0.69 18.70
C VAL A 29 3.07 2.17 18.84
N ALA A 30 4.07 3.05 18.77
CA ALA A 30 3.87 4.48 18.90
C ALA A 30 3.01 5.08 17.78
N LYS A 31 2.94 4.42 16.62
CA LYS A 31 2.11 4.88 15.51
C LYS A 31 0.63 4.62 15.71
N PHE A 32 0.26 3.63 16.54
CA PHE A 32 -1.14 3.32 16.79
C PHE A 32 -1.80 4.41 17.61
N PRO A 33 -3.00 4.87 17.21
CA PRO A 33 -3.75 5.84 18.01
C PRO A 33 -4.34 5.18 19.27
N GLU A 34 -4.64 5.99 20.26
CA GLU A 34 -5.33 5.51 21.45
C GLU A 34 -6.82 5.27 21.15
N PRO A 35 -7.44 4.23 21.69
CA PRO A 35 -6.82 3.18 22.52
C PRO A 35 -6.00 2.22 21.65
N ARG A 36 -4.77 1.97 22.08
CA ARG A 36 -3.85 1.07 21.34
C ARG A 36 -4.20 -0.38 21.60
N PRO A 37 -3.99 -1.26 20.61
CA PRO A 37 -4.04 -2.69 20.86
C PRO A 37 -2.96 -3.08 21.88
N ALA A 38 -3.17 -4.22 22.55
CA ALA A 38 -2.17 -4.73 23.50
C ALA A 38 -0.84 -5.01 22.77
N TYR A 39 0.25 -4.80 23.48
CA TYR A 39 1.59 -5.09 22.96
C TYR A 39 1.69 -6.50 22.40
N THR A 40 1.13 -7.48 23.14
CA THR A 40 1.13 -8.88 22.71
C THR A 40 0.36 -9.09 21.40
N THR A 41 -0.71 -8.34 21.20
CA THR A 41 -1.50 -8.41 19.95
C THR A 41 -0.65 -7.94 18.78
N ILE A 42 0.03 -6.81 18.91
CA ILE A 42 0.89 -6.26 17.85
C ILE A 42 2.05 -7.23 17.60
N SER A 43 2.66 -7.77 18.64
CA SER A 43 3.75 -8.72 18.52
C SER A 43 3.33 -9.97 17.75
N THR A 44 2.14 -10.49 18.04
CA THR A 44 1.60 -11.67 17.35
C THR A 44 1.35 -11.36 15.86
N LEU A 45 0.81 -10.17 15.56
CA LEU A 45 0.60 -9.73 14.18
C LEU A 45 1.92 -9.63 13.42
N LEU A 46 2.94 -9.05 14.03
CA LEU A 46 4.26 -8.93 13.41
C LEU A 46 4.86 -10.29 13.11
N LYS A 47 4.74 -11.25 14.04
CA LYS A 47 5.22 -12.60 13.81
C LYS A 47 4.51 -13.26 12.64
N ARG A 48 3.18 -13.14 12.60
CA ARG A 48 2.36 -13.71 11.53
C ARG A 48 2.71 -13.10 10.19
N MET A 49 2.89 -11.78 10.15
CA MET A 49 3.25 -11.08 8.91
C MET A 49 4.66 -11.42 8.44
N THR A 50 5.58 -11.65 9.38
CA THR A 50 6.92 -12.14 9.06
C THR A 50 6.86 -13.52 8.44
N ASP A 51 6.05 -14.42 9.01
CA ASP A 51 5.88 -15.78 8.49
C ASP A 51 5.27 -15.78 7.09
N LYS A 52 4.42 -14.80 6.78
CA LYS A 52 3.83 -14.63 5.45
C LYS A 52 4.74 -13.88 4.47
N GLU A 53 5.90 -13.45 4.92
CA GLU A 53 6.88 -12.70 4.13
C GLU A 53 6.39 -11.34 3.65
N TYR A 54 5.42 -10.74 4.33
CA TYR A 54 5.02 -9.36 4.07
C TYR A 54 6.02 -8.37 4.63
N ILE A 55 6.66 -8.74 5.74
CA ILE A 55 7.69 -7.96 6.41
C ILE A 55 8.86 -8.87 6.74
N GLY A 56 10.02 -8.27 6.92
CA GLY A 56 11.20 -8.95 7.44
C GLY A 56 11.72 -8.20 8.64
N PHE A 57 12.77 -8.73 9.23
CA PHE A 57 13.45 -8.04 10.32
C PHE A 57 14.94 -8.33 10.30
N GLU A 58 15.69 -7.43 10.90
CA GLU A 58 17.11 -7.58 11.16
C GLU A 58 17.32 -7.42 12.66
N ARG A 59 18.13 -8.32 13.22
CA ARG A 59 18.42 -8.22 14.67
C ARG A 59 19.52 -7.21 14.88
N LEU A 60 19.24 -6.22 15.72
CA LEU A 60 20.21 -5.23 16.16
C LEU A 60 20.28 -5.32 17.69
N GLY A 61 21.27 -6.05 18.19
CA GLY A 61 21.35 -6.40 19.60
C GLY A 61 20.23 -7.36 19.99
N ARG A 62 19.41 -6.97 20.95
CA ARG A 62 18.27 -7.76 21.41
C ARG A 62 16.99 -7.45 20.66
N ASP A 63 16.99 -6.38 19.89
CA ASP A 63 15.80 -5.89 19.25
C ASP A 63 15.75 -6.29 17.78
N LYS A 64 14.53 -6.43 17.28
CA LYS A 64 14.26 -6.65 15.86
C LYS A 64 13.87 -5.34 15.23
N GLN A 65 14.56 -4.97 14.17
CA GLN A 65 14.17 -3.83 13.35
C GLN A 65 13.43 -4.35 12.13
N TYR A 66 12.14 -4.05 12.05
CA TYR A 66 11.25 -4.54 11.00
C TYR A 66 11.30 -3.63 9.77
N PHE A 67 11.09 -4.22 8.60
CA PHE A 67 11.00 -3.48 7.35
C PHE A 67 9.98 -4.16 6.43
N PRO A 68 9.34 -3.39 5.52
CA PRO A 68 8.37 -3.99 4.61
C PRO A 68 9.08 -4.73 3.47
N ILE A 69 8.66 -5.96 3.19
CA ILE A 69 9.02 -6.70 1.98
C ILE A 69 7.99 -6.43 0.91
N LEU A 70 6.70 -6.48 1.29
CA LEU A 70 5.60 -6.13 0.40
C LEU A 70 5.62 -4.62 0.16
N LYS A 71 5.78 -4.22 -1.10
CA LYS A 71 5.87 -2.80 -1.45
C LYS A 71 4.49 -2.19 -1.60
N LYS A 72 4.35 -0.93 -1.16
CA LYS A 72 3.10 -0.20 -1.21
C LYS A 72 2.50 -0.17 -2.61
N ASN A 73 3.30 0.19 -3.61
CA ASN A 73 2.81 0.29 -4.98
C ASN A 73 2.35 -1.05 -5.53
N ASP A 74 3.07 -2.13 -5.21
CA ASP A 74 2.69 -3.47 -5.66
C ASP A 74 1.36 -3.89 -5.05
N TYR A 75 1.17 -3.63 -3.75
CA TYR A 75 -0.07 -3.96 -3.07
C TYR A 75 -1.26 -3.20 -3.67
N PHE A 76 -1.14 -1.87 -3.79
CA PHE A 76 -2.25 -1.05 -4.28
C PHE A 76 -2.54 -1.30 -5.76
N THR A 77 -1.52 -1.53 -6.58
CA THR A 77 -1.72 -1.87 -7.98
C THR A 77 -2.56 -3.15 -8.11
N LYS A 78 -2.24 -4.16 -7.31
CA LYS A 78 -3.00 -5.41 -7.34
C LYS A 78 -4.45 -5.19 -6.87
N GLN A 79 -4.64 -4.38 -5.82
CA GLN A 79 -5.99 -4.08 -5.32
C GLN A 79 -6.82 -3.34 -6.38
N VAL A 80 -6.24 -2.34 -7.04
CA VAL A 80 -6.93 -1.58 -8.08
C VAL A 80 -7.25 -2.47 -9.28
N ASN A 81 -6.29 -3.29 -9.71
CA ASN A 81 -6.52 -4.22 -10.83
C ASN A 81 -7.63 -5.22 -10.52
N GLY A 82 -7.68 -5.73 -9.29
CA GLY A 82 -8.75 -6.61 -8.86
C GLY A 82 -10.11 -5.94 -8.89
N MET A 83 -10.18 -4.69 -8.46
CA MET A 83 -11.40 -3.91 -8.50
C MET A 83 -11.87 -3.67 -9.94
N ILE A 84 -10.94 -3.34 -10.83
CA ILE A 84 -11.25 -3.14 -12.25
C ILE A 84 -11.79 -4.42 -12.87
N GLN A 85 -11.15 -5.56 -12.56
CA GLN A 85 -11.59 -6.86 -13.05
C GLN A 85 -12.99 -7.21 -12.58
N HIS A 86 -13.28 -7.03 -11.29
CA HIS A 86 -14.55 -7.46 -10.73
C HIS A 86 -15.71 -6.49 -10.98
N PHE A 87 -15.46 -5.18 -11.03
CA PHE A 87 -16.52 -4.19 -11.10
C PHE A 87 -16.60 -3.45 -12.43
N PHE A 88 -15.57 -3.52 -13.26
CA PHE A 88 -15.49 -2.76 -14.51
C PHE A 88 -15.18 -3.65 -15.72
N ASN A 89 -15.55 -4.94 -15.64
CA ASN A 89 -15.37 -5.91 -16.73
C ASN A 89 -13.93 -5.97 -17.26
N ASP A 90 -12.97 -5.80 -16.38
CA ASP A 90 -11.54 -5.75 -16.72
C ASP A 90 -11.20 -4.64 -17.72
N SER A 91 -11.99 -3.56 -17.72
CA SER A 91 -11.77 -2.42 -18.60
C SER A 91 -11.23 -1.23 -17.83
N LYS A 92 -9.98 -0.91 -18.06
CA LYS A 92 -9.34 0.26 -17.46
C LYS A 92 -10.00 1.56 -17.93
N ALA A 93 -10.50 1.58 -19.18
CA ALA A 93 -11.21 2.73 -19.73
C ALA A 93 -12.53 2.96 -18.99
N GLN A 94 -13.27 1.90 -18.68
CA GLN A 94 -14.51 2.02 -17.89
C GLN A 94 -14.22 2.55 -16.49
N PHE A 95 -13.17 2.04 -15.86
CA PHE A 95 -12.75 2.53 -14.55
C PHE A 95 -12.39 4.02 -14.61
N ALA A 96 -11.57 4.42 -15.58
CA ALA A 96 -11.16 5.81 -15.74
C ALA A 96 -12.36 6.73 -15.99
N SER A 97 -13.32 6.28 -16.80
CA SER A 97 -14.54 7.03 -17.06
C SER A 97 -15.36 7.22 -15.78
N PHE A 98 -15.55 6.15 -15.03
CA PHE A 98 -16.27 6.21 -13.76
C PHE A 98 -15.58 7.15 -12.77
N PHE A 99 -14.27 7.01 -12.63
CA PHE A 99 -13.49 7.85 -11.71
C PHE A 99 -13.59 9.33 -12.10
N THR A 100 -13.41 9.62 -13.38
CA THR A 100 -13.42 11.01 -13.86
C THR A 100 -14.78 11.68 -13.67
N LYS A 101 -15.86 10.91 -13.87
CA LYS A 101 -17.23 11.46 -13.77
C LYS A 101 -17.72 11.58 -12.34
N ASN A 102 -17.27 10.69 -11.44
CA ASN A 102 -17.84 10.57 -10.09
C ASN A 102 -16.94 11.11 -8.99
N ALA A 103 -15.63 11.19 -9.19
CA ALA A 103 -14.75 11.86 -8.24
C ALA A 103 -14.93 13.37 -8.37
N ASP A 104 -15.03 14.06 -7.24
CA ASP A 104 -15.14 15.51 -7.21
C ASP A 104 -13.75 16.12 -7.37
N LEU A 105 -13.33 16.26 -8.63
CA LEU A 105 -12.01 16.76 -8.96
C LEU A 105 -12.06 18.26 -9.26
N SER A 106 -11.14 19.01 -8.65
CA SER A 106 -10.97 20.42 -8.94
C SER A 106 -10.34 20.60 -10.32
N MET A 107 -10.43 21.83 -10.87
CA MET A 107 -9.77 22.13 -12.13
C MET A 107 -8.26 21.89 -12.03
N GLN A 108 -7.66 22.26 -10.91
CA GLN A 108 -6.23 22.03 -10.69
C GLN A 108 -5.89 20.54 -10.71
N GLU A 109 -6.70 19.72 -10.05
CA GLU A 109 -6.51 18.27 -10.06
C GLU A 109 -6.65 17.67 -11.45
N LEU A 110 -7.63 18.16 -12.23
CA LEU A 110 -7.81 17.72 -13.61
C LEU A 110 -6.60 18.08 -14.47
N GLU A 111 -6.06 19.28 -14.31
CA GLU A 111 -4.86 19.70 -15.04
C GLU A 111 -3.64 18.85 -14.66
N GLU A 112 -3.49 18.52 -13.37
CA GLU A 112 -2.41 17.65 -12.90
C GLU A 112 -2.53 16.24 -13.51
N LEU A 113 -3.76 15.70 -13.56
CA LEU A 113 -3.99 14.39 -14.17
C LEU A 113 -3.70 14.42 -15.67
N GLN A 114 -4.10 15.49 -16.35
CA GLN A 114 -3.84 15.65 -17.77
C GLN A 114 -2.34 15.66 -18.06
N ALA A 115 -1.57 16.36 -17.23
CA ALA A 115 -0.11 16.42 -17.36
C ALA A 115 0.54 15.05 -17.13
N LEU A 116 0.05 14.31 -16.13
CA LEU A 116 0.55 12.96 -15.85
C LEU A 116 0.28 11.99 -17.00
N LEU A 117 -0.93 12.08 -17.60
CA LEU A 117 -1.28 11.25 -18.74
C LEU A 117 -0.39 11.56 -19.95
N LYS A 118 -0.14 12.84 -20.22
CA LYS A 118 0.72 13.24 -21.32
C LYS A 118 2.15 12.73 -21.10
N GLN A 119 2.68 12.88 -19.89
CA GLN A 119 4.02 12.40 -19.54
C GLN A 119 4.12 10.89 -19.79
N LYS A 120 3.12 10.14 -19.37
CA LYS A 120 3.10 8.69 -19.56
C LYS A 120 3.04 8.32 -21.04
N MET A 121 2.24 9.02 -21.81
CA MET A 121 2.15 8.80 -23.25
C MET A 121 3.47 9.08 -23.95
N ASP A 122 4.15 10.16 -23.57
CA ASP A 122 5.45 10.52 -24.14
C ASP A 122 6.51 9.46 -23.80
N GLN A 123 6.49 8.93 -22.58
CA GLN A 123 7.40 7.85 -22.19
C GLN A 123 7.17 6.60 -23.02
N LYS A 124 5.92 6.23 -23.28
CA LYS A 124 5.60 5.07 -24.11
C LYS A 124 6.02 5.25 -25.55
N LYS A 125 5.86 6.43 -26.10
CA LYS A 125 6.29 6.74 -27.47
C LYS A 125 7.81 6.66 -27.59
N ALA A 126 8.54 7.10 -26.58
CA ALA A 126 10.01 7.06 -26.60
C ALA A 126 10.53 5.64 -26.53
N ASN A 127 9.76 4.71 -25.95
CA ASN A 127 10.17 3.32 -25.77
C ASN A 127 9.69 2.39 -26.88
N ASP A 128 8.91 2.90 -27.82
CA ASP A 128 8.41 2.14 -28.98
C ASP A 128 9.41 2.14 -30.13
#